data_1297563f14f2caa4ab2402d995828c8b
#
_entry.id   1297563f14f2caa4ab2402d995828c8b
#
_cell.length_a   1.000
_cell.length_b   1.000
_cell.length_c   1.000
_cell.angle_alpha   90.00
_cell.angle_beta   90.00
_cell.angle_gamma   90.00
#
_symmetry.space_group_name_H-M   'P 1'
#
loop_
_entity.id
_entity.type
_entity.pdbx_description
1 polymer ?
#
loop_
_entity_poly.entity_id
_entity_poly.type
_entity_poly.pdbx_seq_one_letter_code
_entity_poly.pdbx_strand_id
1 'polypeptide(L)'
;MAKIIKVLNHNALIVHDAQSSRALLLLGKGIGFGRRINEQLEIGKAEGCSVYELQQKTSKGETRDVLRSMDPLYLEISAEIVELAEREFGEIDRNILVPLADHIAFAITRIRSKMSITNPFSNDIRLLYPREYEAALKG
;
A
#
# COMPACT_ATOMS: atom_id res chain seq x y z
N MET A 1 15.94 12.41 10.33
CA MET A 1 16.22 10.96 10.39
C MET A 1 15.01 10.18 10.89
N ALA A 2 14.79 9.03 10.35
CA ALA A 2 13.72 8.15 10.77
C ALA A 2 14.27 6.92 11.48
N LYS A 3 13.51 6.41 12.42
CA LYS A 3 13.87 5.22 13.19
C LYS A 3 12.99 4.05 12.77
N ILE A 4 13.60 2.92 12.47
CA ILE A 4 12.84 1.72 12.06
C ILE A 4 12.08 1.17 13.26
N ILE A 5 10.74 1.12 13.12
CA ILE A 5 9.85 0.53 14.12
C ILE A 5 9.63 -0.94 13.83
N LYS A 6 9.48 -1.29 12.56
CA LYS A 6 9.19 -2.65 12.14
C LYS A 6 9.69 -2.92 10.73
N VAL A 7 10.27 -4.10 10.54
CA VAL A 7 10.62 -4.63 9.21
C VAL A 7 9.51 -5.60 8.81
N LEU A 8 8.76 -5.26 7.77
CA LEU A 8 7.66 -6.11 7.30
C LEU A 8 8.17 -7.24 6.42
N ASN A 9 9.04 -6.92 5.47
CA ASN A 9 9.76 -7.87 4.63
C ASN A 9 10.98 -7.17 4.02
N HIS A 10 11.64 -7.80 3.04
CA HIS A 10 12.82 -7.22 2.39
C HIS A 10 12.55 -5.92 1.64
N ASN A 11 11.28 -5.61 1.33
CA ASN A 11 10.89 -4.47 0.51
C ASN A 11 10.00 -3.46 1.24
N ALA A 12 9.70 -3.69 2.52
CA ALA A 12 8.77 -2.84 3.27
C ALA A 12 9.23 -2.63 4.71
N LEU A 13 9.24 -1.37 5.12
CA LEU A 13 9.58 -0.93 6.47
C LEU A 13 8.52 0.01 7.02
N ILE A 14 8.31 -0.04 8.34
CA ILE A 14 7.61 1.03 9.05
C ILE A 14 8.65 1.78 9.87
N VAL A 15 8.67 3.09 9.70
CA VAL A 15 9.59 3.98 10.41
C VAL A 15 8.83 5.08 11.14
N HIS A 16 9.45 5.63 12.18
CA HIS A 16 8.98 6.84 12.85
C HIS A 16 9.89 7.98 12.44
N ASP A 17 9.30 8.98 11.80
CA ASP A 17 10.04 10.18 11.41
C ASP A 17 10.08 11.18 12.56
N ALA A 18 11.30 11.50 13.02
CA ALA A 18 11.50 12.40 14.14
C ALA A 18 11.08 13.84 13.83
N GLN A 19 11.15 14.26 12.58
CA GLN A 19 10.80 15.62 12.17
C GLN A 19 9.29 15.86 12.18
N SER A 20 8.53 14.94 11.60
CA SER A 20 7.07 15.04 11.52
C SER A 20 6.34 14.39 12.69
N SER A 21 7.04 13.60 13.51
CA SER A 21 6.48 12.77 14.57
C SER A 21 5.41 11.80 14.06
N ARG A 22 5.56 11.32 12.83
CA ARG A 22 4.59 10.44 12.17
C ARG A 22 5.19 9.09 11.83
N ALA A 23 4.33 8.08 11.75
CA ALA A 23 4.70 6.77 11.23
C ALA A 23 4.60 6.79 9.71
N LEU A 24 5.63 6.30 9.05
CA LEU A 24 5.71 6.22 7.60
C LEU A 24 5.94 4.77 7.18
N LEU A 25 5.29 4.38 6.09
CA LEU A 25 5.55 3.12 5.40
C LEU A 25 6.49 3.41 4.23
N LEU A 26 7.62 2.72 4.21
CA LEU A 26 8.57 2.80 3.12
C LEU A 26 8.51 1.52 2.29
N LEU A 27 8.29 1.65 1.00
CA LEU A 27 8.25 0.55 0.06
C LEU A 27 9.32 0.77 -1.01
N GLY A 28 10.19 -0.21 -1.17
CA GLY A 28 11.24 -0.17 -2.18
C GLY A 28 12.01 -1.47 -2.21
N LYS A 29 12.50 -1.85 -3.39
CA LYS A 29 13.21 -3.10 -3.58
C LYS A 29 14.44 -3.18 -2.68
N GLY A 30 14.45 -4.17 -1.78
CA GLY A 30 15.58 -4.42 -0.88
C GLY A 30 15.73 -3.44 0.28
N ILE A 31 14.81 -2.50 0.46
CA ILE A 31 14.92 -1.47 1.51
C ILE A 31 14.94 -2.07 2.93
N GLY A 32 14.27 -3.19 3.12
CA GLY A 32 14.22 -3.91 4.41
C GLY A 32 15.31 -4.96 4.58
N PHE A 33 16.07 -5.24 3.55
CA PHE A 33 17.08 -6.30 3.59
C PHE A 33 18.20 -5.96 4.56
N GLY A 34 18.45 -6.85 5.54
CA GLY A 34 19.49 -6.64 6.54
C GLY A 34 19.21 -5.56 7.56
N ARG A 35 18.03 -4.95 7.55
CA ARG A 35 17.65 -3.89 8.48
C ARG A 35 17.14 -4.44 9.80
N ARG A 36 17.33 -3.65 10.84
CA ARG A 36 16.94 -4.02 12.21
C ARG A 36 16.05 -2.95 12.84
N ILE A 37 15.20 -3.39 13.76
CA ILE A 37 14.39 -2.48 14.58
C ILE A 37 15.34 -1.55 15.37
N ASN A 38 14.94 -0.30 15.50
CA ASN A 38 15.69 0.79 16.14
C ASN A 38 16.87 1.34 15.32
N GLU A 39 17.17 0.78 14.15
CA GLU A 39 18.15 1.35 13.24
C GLU A 39 17.67 2.70 12.72
N GLN A 40 18.57 3.65 12.54
CA GLN A 40 18.26 4.95 11.96
C GLN A 40 18.47 4.94 10.45
N LEU A 41 17.60 5.64 9.75
CA LEU A 41 17.57 5.70 8.30
C LEU A 41 17.31 7.12 7.82
N GLU A 42 18.04 7.56 6.80
CA GLU A 42 17.74 8.81 6.10
C GLU A 42 16.80 8.53 4.93
N ILE A 43 15.56 9.02 5.05
CA ILE A 43 14.52 8.78 4.04
C ILE A 43 14.92 9.35 2.67
N GLY A 44 15.53 10.52 2.65
CA GLY A 44 15.94 11.19 1.41
C GLY A 44 17.04 10.51 0.61
N LYS A 45 17.77 9.56 1.21
CA LYS A 45 18.84 8.81 0.55
C LYS A 45 18.40 7.44 0.02
N ALA A 46 17.16 7.05 0.29
CA ALA A 46 16.62 5.78 -0.18
C ALA A 46 16.07 5.97 -1.60
N GLU A 47 16.93 5.82 -2.60
CA GLU A 47 16.54 5.93 -4.00
C GLU A 47 15.56 4.81 -4.38
N GLY A 48 14.56 5.13 -5.19
CA GLY A 48 13.55 4.18 -5.64
C GLY A 48 12.56 3.74 -4.56
N CYS A 49 12.49 4.46 -3.46
CA CYS A 49 11.60 4.18 -2.35
C CYS A 49 10.35 5.04 -2.42
N SER A 50 9.19 4.42 -2.26
CA SER A 50 7.91 5.13 -2.11
C SER A 50 7.60 5.31 -0.64
N VAL A 51 7.17 6.53 -0.27
CA VAL A 51 6.87 6.91 1.11
C VAL A 51 5.36 7.12 1.26
N TYR A 52 4.76 6.47 2.23
CA TYR A 52 3.34 6.59 2.55
C TYR A 52 3.18 6.94 4.01
N GLU A 53 2.38 7.96 4.29
CA GLU A 53 2.03 8.31 5.67
C GLU A 53 0.97 7.34 6.19
N LEU A 54 1.19 6.78 7.38
CA LEU A 54 0.24 5.85 7.98
C LEU A 54 -0.75 6.60 8.87
N GLN A 55 -2.03 6.39 8.61
CA GLN A 55 -3.11 6.84 9.48
C GLN A 55 -3.16 5.94 10.73
N GLN A 56 -3.54 6.51 11.87
CA GLN A 56 -3.65 5.73 13.10
C GLN A 56 -4.76 4.70 13.05
N LYS A 57 -5.88 5.02 12.38
CA LYS A 57 -7.05 4.15 12.27
C LYS A 57 -7.51 4.02 10.83
N THR A 58 -8.00 2.84 10.50
CA THR A 58 -8.72 2.53 9.26
C THR A 58 -10.18 2.21 9.60
N SER A 59 -11.01 2.02 8.57
CA SER A 59 -12.40 1.56 8.75
C SER A 59 -12.53 0.21 9.45
N LYS A 60 -11.46 -0.59 9.48
CA LYS A 60 -11.41 -1.93 10.11
C LYS A 60 -10.66 -1.95 11.44
N GLY A 61 -10.30 -0.80 12.00
CA GLY A 61 -9.58 -0.69 13.26
C GLY A 61 -8.24 0.03 13.13
N GLU A 62 -7.34 -0.21 14.05
CA GLU A 62 -6.02 0.41 14.00
C GLU A 62 -5.19 -0.11 12.84
N THR A 63 -4.52 0.80 12.14
CA THR A 63 -3.63 0.46 11.01
C THR A 63 -2.59 -0.59 11.39
N ARG A 64 -2.05 -0.50 12.60
CA ARG A 64 -1.08 -1.48 13.12
C ARG A 64 -1.63 -2.91 13.08
N ASP A 65 -2.89 -3.10 13.50
CA ASP A 65 -3.51 -4.42 13.54
C ASP A 65 -3.81 -4.95 12.15
N VAL A 66 -4.26 -4.09 11.25
CA VAL A 66 -4.49 -4.43 9.83
C VAL A 66 -3.19 -4.89 9.20
N LEU A 67 -2.09 -4.16 9.41
CA LEU A 67 -0.78 -4.50 8.84
C LEU A 67 -0.19 -5.79 9.42
N ARG A 68 -0.50 -6.14 10.68
CA ARG A 68 -0.04 -7.41 11.28
C ARG A 68 -0.68 -8.64 10.66
N SER A 69 -1.93 -8.53 10.24
CA SER A 69 -2.69 -9.66 9.69
C SER A 69 -2.56 -9.79 8.18
N MET A 70 -1.84 -8.89 7.54
CA MET A 70 -1.73 -8.81 6.09
C MET A 70 -0.33 -9.21 5.62
N ASP A 71 -0.25 -9.98 4.52
CA ASP A 71 1.00 -10.23 3.83
C ASP A 71 1.51 -8.91 3.22
N PRO A 72 2.75 -8.49 3.52
CA PRO A 72 3.31 -7.26 2.96
C PRO A 72 3.35 -7.21 1.43
N LEU A 73 3.28 -8.35 0.75
CA LEU A 73 3.19 -8.42 -0.71
C LEU A 73 2.00 -7.62 -1.25
N TYR A 74 0.87 -7.60 -0.53
CA TYR A 74 -0.30 -6.84 -0.95
C TYR A 74 -0.08 -5.33 -0.88
N LEU A 75 0.78 -4.88 0.03
CA LEU A 75 1.20 -3.47 0.08
C LEU A 75 2.04 -3.11 -1.14
N GLU A 76 2.95 -3.99 -1.55
CA GLU A 76 3.78 -3.78 -2.74
C GLU A 76 2.93 -3.72 -4.01
N ILE A 77 1.99 -4.65 -4.17
CA ILE A 77 1.06 -4.68 -5.30
C ILE A 77 0.21 -3.41 -5.32
N SER A 78 -0.31 -3.01 -4.18
CA SER A 78 -1.13 -1.79 -4.06
C SER A 78 -0.35 -0.54 -4.40
N ALA A 79 0.93 -0.46 -4.01
CA ALA A 79 1.80 0.65 -4.37
C ALA A 79 2.02 0.74 -5.88
N GLU A 80 2.18 -0.39 -6.56
CA GLU A 80 2.29 -0.42 -8.02
C GLU A 80 1.02 0.10 -8.69
N ILE A 81 -0.14 -0.28 -8.17
CA ILE A 81 -1.44 0.20 -8.66
C ILE A 81 -1.59 1.71 -8.44
N VAL A 82 -1.23 2.20 -7.25
CA VAL A 82 -1.27 3.64 -6.93
C VAL A 82 -0.36 4.42 -7.87
N GLU A 83 0.86 3.96 -8.11
CA GLU A 83 1.80 4.60 -9.02
C GLU A 83 1.29 4.61 -10.47
N LEU A 84 0.66 3.51 -10.90
CA LEU A 84 0.03 3.44 -12.21
C LEU A 84 -1.09 4.47 -12.34
N ALA A 85 -1.95 4.58 -11.34
CA ALA A 85 -3.04 5.55 -11.31
C ALA A 85 -2.51 6.99 -11.31
N GLU A 86 -1.46 7.27 -10.57
CA GLU A 86 -0.83 8.60 -10.55
C GLU A 86 -0.27 8.98 -11.93
N ARG A 87 0.27 8.03 -12.67
CA ARG A 87 0.74 8.26 -14.04
C ARG A 87 -0.38 8.59 -15.02
N GLU A 88 -1.56 7.97 -14.84
CA GLU A 88 -2.71 8.17 -15.72
C GLU A 88 -3.53 9.42 -15.37
N PHE A 89 -3.70 9.71 -14.08
CA PHE A 89 -4.64 10.72 -13.58
C PHE A 89 -3.99 11.86 -12.82
N GLY A 90 -2.69 11.80 -12.59
CA GLY A 90 -1.97 12.76 -11.75
C GLY A 90 -2.04 12.39 -10.28
N GLU A 91 -1.81 13.36 -9.41
CA GLU A 91 -1.77 13.14 -7.97
C GLU A 91 -3.07 12.57 -7.43
N ILE A 92 -2.97 11.50 -6.64
CA ILE A 92 -4.10 10.88 -5.95
C ILE A 92 -3.84 10.83 -4.44
N ASP A 93 -4.90 10.58 -3.67
CA ASP A 93 -4.78 10.42 -2.22
C ASP A 93 -4.10 9.09 -1.88
N ARG A 94 -2.86 9.17 -1.41
CA ARG A 94 -2.07 7.97 -1.04
C ARG A 94 -2.56 7.25 0.21
N ASN A 95 -3.50 7.84 0.96
CA ASN A 95 -4.12 7.18 2.10
C ASN A 95 -4.96 5.97 1.71
N ILE A 96 -5.23 5.78 0.42
CA ILE A 96 -5.93 4.58 -0.07
C ILE A 96 -5.05 3.32 -0.06
N LEU A 97 -3.74 3.44 0.12
CA LEU A 97 -2.81 2.31 -0.01
C LEU A 97 -3.19 1.13 0.90
N VAL A 98 -3.33 1.36 2.20
CA VAL A 98 -3.65 0.29 3.16
C VAL A 98 -5.05 -0.27 2.94
N PRO A 99 -6.11 0.55 2.79
CA PRO A 99 -7.43 0.03 2.43
C PRO A 99 -7.44 -0.77 1.14
N LEU A 100 -6.70 -0.33 0.12
CA LEU A 100 -6.60 -1.05 -1.16
C LEU A 100 -5.92 -2.40 -0.98
N ALA A 101 -4.81 -2.45 -0.24
CA ALA A 101 -4.10 -3.70 0.05
C ALA A 101 -4.98 -4.69 0.81
N ASP A 102 -5.73 -4.22 1.78
CA ASP A 102 -6.68 -5.04 2.54
C ASP A 102 -7.80 -5.57 1.64
N HIS A 103 -8.31 -4.73 0.75
CA HIS A 103 -9.32 -5.12 -0.24
C HIS A 103 -8.80 -6.22 -1.18
N ILE A 104 -7.58 -6.06 -1.69
CA ILE A 104 -6.94 -7.05 -2.58
C ILE A 104 -6.73 -8.37 -1.83
N ALA A 105 -6.23 -8.32 -0.61
CA ALA A 105 -6.03 -9.51 0.22
C ALA A 105 -7.35 -10.27 0.43
N PHE A 106 -8.43 -9.56 0.72
CA PHE A 106 -9.76 -10.13 0.88
C PHE A 106 -10.28 -10.74 -0.42
N ALA A 107 -10.11 -10.05 -1.55
CA ALA A 107 -10.53 -10.52 -2.86
C ALA A 107 -9.81 -11.82 -3.25
N ILE A 108 -8.50 -11.89 -3.02
CA ILE A 108 -7.71 -13.10 -3.29
C ILE A 108 -8.15 -14.26 -2.41
N THR A 109 -8.43 -14.00 -1.14
CA THR A 109 -8.96 -15.02 -0.22
C THR A 109 -10.29 -15.58 -0.74
N ARG A 110 -11.18 -14.71 -1.22
CA ARG A 110 -12.46 -15.13 -1.81
C ARG A 110 -12.28 -15.98 -3.07
N ILE A 111 -11.38 -15.58 -3.95
CA ILE A 111 -11.07 -16.33 -5.18
C ILE A 111 -10.52 -17.71 -4.82
N ARG A 112 -9.59 -17.80 -3.88
CA ARG A 112 -9.04 -19.09 -3.41
C ARG A 112 -10.08 -19.98 -2.77
N SER A 113 -11.10 -19.40 -2.16
CA SER A 113 -12.24 -20.15 -1.61
C SER A 113 -13.29 -20.50 -2.66
N LYS A 114 -13.01 -20.31 -3.93
CA LYS A 114 -13.91 -20.56 -5.08
C LYS A 114 -15.21 -19.74 -5.02
N MET A 115 -15.19 -18.59 -4.33
CA MET A 115 -16.31 -17.67 -4.31
C MET A 115 -16.21 -16.75 -5.51
N SER A 116 -17.34 -16.58 -6.22
CA SER A 116 -17.42 -15.66 -7.35
C SER A 116 -17.44 -14.21 -6.87
N ILE A 117 -16.57 -13.37 -7.43
CA ILE A 117 -16.63 -11.92 -7.26
C ILE A 117 -17.20 -11.35 -8.56
N THR A 118 -18.45 -10.92 -8.50
CA THR A 118 -19.10 -10.26 -9.63
C THR A 118 -19.55 -8.87 -9.21
N ASN A 119 -19.29 -7.90 -10.10
CA ASN A 119 -19.82 -6.56 -9.94
C ASN A 119 -20.92 -6.36 -11.00
N PRO A 120 -22.22 -6.32 -10.61
CA PRO A 120 -23.30 -6.16 -11.57
C PRO A 120 -23.28 -4.82 -12.30
N PHE A 121 -22.54 -3.85 -11.79
CA PHE A 121 -22.41 -2.51 -12.36
C PHE A 121 -21.17 -2.34 -13.25
N SER A 122 -20.39 -3.40 -13.50
CA SER A 122 -19.18 -3.35 -14.32
C SER A 122 -19.39 -2.69 -15.67
N ASN A 123 -20.48 -3.04 -16.36
CA ASN A 123 -20.80 -2.49 -17.67
C ASN A 123 -21.12 -0.99 -17.59
N ASP A 124 -21.87 -0.57 -16.58
CA ASP A 124 -22.21 0.83 -16.36
C ASP A 124 -20.96 1.66 -16.03
N ILE A 125 -20.07 1.11 -15.22
CA ILE A 125 -18.80 1.75 -14.88
C ILE A 125 -17.94 1.93 -16.14
N ARG A 126 -17.87 0.93 -17.00
CA ARG A 126 -17.13 1.00 -18.26
C ARG A 126 -17.67 2.07 -19.20
N LEU A 127 -18.99 2.21 -19.28
CA LEU A 127 -19.65 3.19 -20.15
C LEU A 127 -19.55 4.62 -19.61
N LEU A 128 -19.69 4.79 -18.30
CA LEU A 128 -19.69 6.10 -17.64
C LEU A 128 -18.27 6.60 -17.35
N TYR A 129 -17.34 5.70 -17.05
CA TYR A 129 -15.98 6.01 -16.65
C TYR A 129 -14.98 5.15 -17.42
N PRO A 130 -14.92 5.29 -18.78
CA PRO A 130 -14.10 4.39 -19.59
C PRO A 130 -12.60 4.48 -19.30
N ARG A 131 -12.10 5.67 -19.01
CA ARG A 131 -10.69 5.90 -18.72
C ARG A 131 -10.27 5.27 -17.39
N GLU A 132 -11.10 5.44 -16.36
CA GLU A 132 -10.89 4.86 -15.03
C GLU A 132 -11.03 3.35 -15.07
N TYR A 133 -11.97 2.82 -15.81
CA TYR A 133 -12.19 1.39 -16.01
C TYR A 133 -10.98 0.73 -16.68
N GLU A 134 -10.45 1.33 -17.74
CA GLU A 134 -9.26 0.80 -18.43
C GLU A 134 -8.02 0.84 -17.52
N ALA A 135 -7.83 1.91 -16.75
CA ALA A 135 -6.75 2.02 -15.79
C ALA A 135 -6.82 0.91 -14.72
N ALA A 136 -8.02 0.61 -14.23
CA ALA A 136 -8.26 -0.45 -13.25
C ALA A 136 -7.93 -1.84 -13.81
N LEU A 137 -8.19 -2.09 -15.10
CA LEU A 137 -7.86 -3.36 -15.74
C LEU A 137 -6.35 -3.61 -15.86
N LYS A 138 -5.53 -2.56 -15.86
CA LYS A 138 -4.07 -2.66 -15.89
C LYS A 138 -3.47 -3.01 -14.52
N GLY A 139 -4.17 -2.72 -13.43
CA GLY A 139 -3.77 -3.00 -12.03
C GLY A 139 -4.22 -4.37 -11.51
#